data_7d638be57c95596b5810d5e1c26b3e1c
#
_entry.id   7d638be57c95596b5810d5e1c26b3e1c
#
_cell.length_a   1.000
_cell.length_b   1.000
_cell.length_c   1.000
_cell.angle_alpha   90.00
_cell.angle_beta   90.00
_cell.angle_gamma   90.00
#
_symmetry.space_group_name_H-M   'P 1'
#
loop_
_entity.id
_entity.type
_entity.pdbx_description
1 polymer ?
#
loop_
_entity_poly.entity_id
_entity_poly.type
_entity_poly.pdbx_seq_one_letter_code
_entity_poly.pdbx_strand_id
1 'polypeptide(L)'
;FLCGLMSNEANNDKIGVFIQEANRMGIEILPPNVNKSMLKFTPEETPSGKLAVRYGLAAIKNVGEGAMQILLEERERNGEFTSMEDICNRLDSKSVNKKILESLIRAGALDWTLEPRCALFERVDLALSGASQVHKDKALGQGALFDMTFEAPRVKDEPAVLEWSKEQRMGDEKDLLGAYFCGHPLDSMRGVIDAEKYTRIGLIDALESHELKQKHQIAGMVRSVIPKISKAGRKFAILTLEDFTGSIEVLLWSDVYEKALEMEGGLEPGVFVSVRANIREDDRTSAKSVAAQSVDPLGGRRRKSKAGD
;
A
#
# COMPACT_ATOMS: atom_id res chain seq x y z
N PHE A 1 18.10 10.95 -6.26
CA PHE A 1 17.06 11.99 -6.27
C PHE A 1 15.76 11.47 -5.64
N LEU A 2 15.16 10.38 -6.15
CA LEU A 2 13.90 9.82 -5.63
C LEU A 2 13.97 9.45 -4.13
N CYS A 3 15.07 8.82 -3.70
CA CYS A 3 15.27 8.50 -2.28
C CYS A 3 15.21 9.76 -1.39
N GLY A 4 15.79 10.88 -1.84
CA GLY A 4 15.74 12.14 -1.12
C GLY A 4 14.33 12.73 -1.04
N LEU A 5 13.56 12.70 -2.15
CA LEU A 5 12.16 13.15 -2.15
C LEU A 5 11.30 12.32 -1.20
N MET A 6 11.34 10.99 -1.33
CA MET A 6 10.54 10.07 -0.51
C MET A 6 10.91 10.14 0.97
N SER A 7 12.21 10.35 1.29
CA SER A 7 12.70 10.43 2.67
C SER A 7 12.31 11.72 3.41
N ASN A 8 11.95 12.77 2.68
CA ASN A 8 11.53 14.04 3.27
C ASN A 8 10.00 14.20 3.31
N GLU A 9 9.26 13.22 2.79
CA GLU A 9 7.80 13.26 2.79
C GLU A 9 7.24 12.52 4.00
N ALA A 10 6.43 13.22 4.78
CA ALA A 10 5.77 12.67 5.97
C ALA A 10 4.38 12.07 5.67
N ASN A 11 3.84 12.31 4.49
CA ASN A 11 2.50 11.84 4.10
C ASN A 11 2.61 10.59 3.22
N ASN A 12 2.08 9.46 3.71
CA ASN A 12 2.10 8.19 2.99
C ASN A 12 1.38 8.24 1.63
N ASP A 13 0.32 9.06 1.49
CA ASP A 13 -0.37 9.19 0.21
C ASP A 13 0.56 9.81 -0.85
N LYS A 14 1.40 10.78 -0.45
CA LYS A 14 2.39 11.37 -1.34
C LYS A 14 3.57 10.41 -1.61
N ILE A 15 3.97 9.61 -0.63
CA ILE A 15 4.95 8.53 -0.84
C ILE A 15 4.41 7.59 -1.92
N GLY A 16 3.13 7.23 -1.87
CA GLY A 16 2.48 6.42 -2.89
C GLY A 16 2.58 7.02 -4.30
N VAL A 17 2.43 8.34 -4.45
CA VAL A 17 2.61 9.03 -5.74
C VAL A 17 4.06 8.92 -6.24
N PHE A 18 5.05 9.10 -5.35
CA PHE A 18 6.46 8.93 -5.74
C PHE A 18 6.81 7.49 -6.12
N ILE A 19 6.21 6.50 -5.46
CA ILE A 19 6.36 5.08 -5.81
C ILE A 19 5.79 4.82 -7.21
N GLN A 20 4.64 5.36 -7.54
CA GLN A 20 4.04 5.26 -8.87
C GLN A 20 4.94 5.90 -9.94
N GLU A 21 5.50 7.09 -9.66
CA GLU A 21 6.43 7.75 -10.57
C GLU A 21 7.73 6.95 -10.74
N ALA A 22 8.29 6.38 -9.67
CA ALA A 22 9.43 5.48 -9.74
C ALA A 22 9.15 4.28 -10.65
N ASN A 23 8.00 3.63 -10.49
CA ASN A 23 7.56 2.51 -11.32
C ASN A 23 7.40 2.93 -12.79
N ARG A 24 6.87 4.13 -13.06
CA ARG A 24 6.77 4.70 -14.41
C ARG A 24 8.15 4.90 -15.06
N MET A 25 9.14 5.27 -14.25
CA MET A 25 10.53 5.41 -14.69
C MET A 25 11.27 4.07 -14.80
N GLY A 26 10.62 2.95 -14.50
CA GLY A 26 11.24 1.61 -14.50
C GLY A 26 12.13 1.35 -13.29
N ILE A 27 12.00 2.14 -12.22
CA ILE A 27 12.73 1.98 -10.96
C ILE A 27 11.86 1.16 -10.01
N GLU A 28 12.33 -0.03 -9.64
CA GLU A 28 11.65 -0.90 -8.70
C GLU A 28 11.76 -0.35 -7.27
N ILE A 29 10.65 -0.38 -6.53
CA ILE A 29 10.63 -0.09 -5.10
C ILE A 29 10.52 -1.41 -4.35
N LEU A 30 11.52 -1.72 -3.55
CA LEU A 30 11.57 -2.93 -2.74
C LEU A 30 10.84 -2.71 -1.41
N PRO A 31 10.08 -3.70 -0.91
CA PRO A 31 9.33 -3.59 0.34
C PRO A 31 10.25 -3.32 1.53
N PRO A 32 9.72 -2.81 2.67
CA PRO A 32 10.49 -2.69 3.88
C PRO A 32 10.97 -4.05 4.38
N ASN A 33 12.15 -4.08 5.00
CA ASN A 33 12.73 -5.29 5.57
C ASN A 33 13.61 -4.90 6.75
N VAL A 34 13.33 -5.40 7.94
CA VAL A 34 14.06 -5.05 9.17
C VAL A 34 15.55 -5.31 9.04
N ASN A 35 15.95 -6.35 8.31
CA ASN A 35 17.37 -6.72 8.14
C ASN A 35 18.08 -5.98 6.99
N LYS A 36 17.34 -5.37 6.04
CA LYS A 36 17.93 -4.72 4.85
C LYS A 36 17.68 -3.22 4.80
N SER A 37 16.49 -2.79 5.20
CA SER A 37 16.14 -1.38 5.14
C SER A 37 17.00 -0.53 6.07
N MET A 38 17.25 0.70 5.63
CA MET A 38 17.78 1.76 6.46
C MET A 38 16.65 2.61 7.03
N LEU A 39 16.99 3.64 7.80
CA LEU A 39 16.02 4.59 8.34
C LEU A 39 15.21 5.27 7.24
N LYS A 40 15.90 5.73 6.21
CA LYS A 40 15.36 6.43 5.05
C LYS A 40 15.39 5.53 3.81
N PHE A 41 14.71 5.94 2.74
CA PHE A 41 14.80 5.27 1.44
C PHE A 41 16.24 5.27 0.93
N THR A 42 16.73 4.11 0.48
CA THR A 42 18.11 3.94 -0.01
C THR A 42 18.14 3.22 -1.35
N PRO A 43 19.10 3.55 -2.22
CA PRO A 43 19.32 2.75 -3.41
C PRO A 43 19.88 1.38 -3.01
N GLU A 44 19.39 0.34 -3.68
CA GLU A 44 19.83 -1.05 -3.50
C GLU A 44 20.00 -1.69 -4.87
N GLU A 45 21.03 -2.49 -5.05
CA GLU A 45 21.23 -3.27 -6.26
C GLU A 45 20.50 -4.62 -6.10
N THR A 46 19.61 -4.92 -7.05
CA THR A 46 18.91 -6.21 -7.07
C THR A 46 19.83 -7.34 -7.50
N PRO A 47 19.50 -8.61 -7.22
CA PRO A 47 20.29 -9.76 -7.71
C PRO A 47 20.45 -9.81 -9.23
N SER A 48 19.62 -9.10 -9.99
CA SER A 48 19.71 -8.96 -11.45
C SER A 48 20.63 -7.82 -11.90
N GLY A 49 21.30 -7.11 -10.97
CA GLY A 49 22.18 -5.98 -11.26
C GLY A 49 21.44 -4.67 -11.60
N LYS A 50 20.13 -4.60 -11.36
CA LYS A 50 19.35 -3.38 -11.56
C LYS A 50 19.31 -2.56 -10.28
N LEU A 51 19.34 -1.24 -10.45
CA LEU A 51 19.13 -0.32 -9.33
C LEU A 51 17.65 -0.26 -8.96
N ALA A 52 17.37 -0.47 -7.69
CA ALA A 52 16.07 -0.35 -7.06
C ALA A 52 16.16 0.62 -5.87
N VAL A 53 15.04 0.96 -5.27
CA VAL A 53 14.97 1.76 -4.04
C VAL A 53 14.35 0.89 -2.94
N ARG A 54 15.07 0.70 -1.84
CA ARG A 54 14.56 0.02 -0.64
C ARG A 54 13.71 0.97 0.18
N TYR A 55 12.53 0.54 0.61
CA TYR A 55 11.63 1.29 1.49
C TYR A 55 12.29 1.53 2.85
N GLY A 56 12.26 2.79 3.33
CA GLY A 56 12.85 3.20 4.61
C GLY A 56 11.94 2.86 5.80
N LEU A 57 12.52 2.36 6.90
CA LEU A 57 11.72 1.93 8.06
C LEU A 57 10.99 3.09 8.75
N ALA A 58 11.58 4.29 8.80
CA ALA A 58 10.95 5.46 9.42
C ALA A 58 9.74 6.01 8.63
N ALA A 59 9.60 5.62 7.36
CA ALA A 59 8.46 6.01 6.54
C ALA A 59 7.22 5.12 6.75
N ILE A 60 7.34 4.04 7.52
CA ILE A 60 6.20 3.18 7.87
C ILE A 60 5.34 3.92 8.90
N LYS A 61 4.05 4.06 8.64
CA LYS A 61 3.10 4.72 9.54
C LYS A 61 3.07 4.03 10.91
N ASN A 62 2.99 4.82 11.96
CA ASN A 62 3.05 4.39 13.37
C ASN A 62 4.42 3.87 13.85
N VAL A 63 5.43 3.90 13.00
CA VAL A 63 6.78 3.49 13.36
C VAL A 63 7.62 4.75 13.54
N GLY A 64 8.05 5.01 14.76
CA GLY A 64 8.82 6.21 15.11
C GLY A 64 10.26 6.15 14.64
N GLU A 65 10.80 7.27 14.13
CA GLU A 65 12.18 7.38 13.66
C GLU A 65 13.19 6.97 14.76
N GLY A 66 13.00 7.43 16.01
CA GLY A 66 13.87 7.09 17.12
C GLY A 66 13.90 5.60 17.47
N ALA A 67 12.76 4.91 17.37
CA ALA A 67 12.70 3.47 17.58
C ALA A 67 13.47 2.71 16.50
N MET A 68 13.34 3.14 15.25
CA MET A 68 14.05 2.53 14.13
C MET A 68 15.55 2.82 14.16
N GLN A 69 15.94 3.99 14.63
CA GLN A 69 17.37 4.29 14.85
C GLN A 69 17.99 3.31 15.83
N ILE A 70 17.35 3.05 16.98
CA ILE A 70 17.80 2.08 17.98
C ILE A 70 17.88 0.66 17.39
N LEU A 71 16.87 0.26 16.60
CA LEU A 71 16.84 -1.04 15.91
C LEU A 71 18.01 -1.18 14.93
N LEU A 72 18.30 -0.15 14.16
CA LEU A 72 19.41 -0.15 13.20
C LEU A 72 20.77 -0.20 13.90
N GLU A 73 20.97 0.56 14.96
CA GLU A 73 22.20 0.54 15.77
C GLU A 73 22.44 -0.85 16.39
N GLU A 74 21.36 -1.50 16.87
CA GLU A 74 21.45 -2.85 17.41
C GLU A 74 21.81 -3.87 16.31
N ARG A 75 21.20 -3.76 15.13
CA ARG A 75 21.50 -4.58 13.96
C ARG A 75 22.98 -4.40 13.52
N GLU A 76 23.47 -3.18 13.48
CA GLU A 76 24.85 -2.87 13.09
C GLU A 76 25.86 -3.46 14.10
N ARG A 77 25.53 -3.41 15.40
CA ARG A 77 26.39 -3.89 16.48
C ARG A 77 26.45 -5.41 16.59
N ASN A 78 25.29 -6.07 16.47
CA ASN A 78 25.12 -7.49 16.79
C ASN A 78 24.66 -8.35 15.61
N GLY A 79 24.60 -7.80 14.39
CA GLY A 79 24.21 -8.51 13.19
C GLY A 79 22.70 -8.56 12.96
N GLU A 80 22.31 -9.22 11.87
CA GLU A 80 20.91 -9.38 11.46
C GLU A 80 20.08 -10.07 12.56
N PHE A 81 18.80 -9.74 12.61
CA PHE A 81 17.85 -10.42 13.49
C PHE A 81 17.46 -11.77 12.90
N THR A 82 17.30 -12.77 13.75
CA THR A 82 17.01 -14.14 13.36
C THR A 82 15.52 -14.49 13.46
N SER A 83 14.76 -13.77 14.29
CA SER A 83 13.31 -13.92 14.46
C SER A 83 12.68 -12.66 15.05
N MET A 84 11.35 -12.63 15.17
CA MET A 84 10.65 -11.57 15.90
C MET A 84 11.01 -11.58 17.40
N GLU A 85 11.14 -12.75 17.98
CA GLU A 85 11.52 -12.93 19.37
C GLU A 85 12.96 -12.40 19.63
N ASP A 86 13.87 -12.58 18.67
CA ASP A 86 15.22 -12.03 18.74
C ASP A 86 15.20 -10.50 18.76
N ILE A 87 14.35 -9.87 17.93
CA ILE A 87 14.12 -8.41 17.98
C ILE A 87 13.68 -7.98 19.38
N CYS A 88 12.69 -8.67 19.96
CA CYS A 88 12.15 -8.34 21.28
C CYS A 88 13.19 -8.57 22.40
N ASN A 89 14.02 -9.61 22.30
CA ASN A 89 15.03 -9.95 23.31
C ASN A 89 16.24 -9.01 23.28
N ARG A 90 16.55 -8.45 22.12
CA ARG A 90 17.68 -7.53 21.93
C ARG A 90 17.31 -6.08 22.17
N LEU A 91 16.03 -5.72 21.96
CA LEU A 91 15.54 -4.34 22.09
C LEU A 91 14.63 -4.17 23.31
N ASP A 92 14.74 -3.03 24.00
CA ASP A 92 13.86 -2.71 25.12
C ASP A 92 12.43 -2.44 24.58
N SER A 93 11.43 -2.94 25.30
CA SER A 93 9.99 -2.73 25.01
C SER A 93 9.57 -1.25 25.02
N LYS A 94 10.35 -0.36 25.63
CA LYS A 94 10.15 1.09 25.52
C LYS A 94 10.54 1.63 24.14
N SER A 95 11.51 1.01 23.49
CA SER A 95 12.00 1.40 22.18
C SER A 95 11.19 0.76 21.07
N VAL A 96 10.87 -0.54 21.19
CA VAL A 96 10.05 -1.29 20.22
C VAL A 96 8.85 -1.87 20.95
N ASN A 97 7.76 -1.12 20.97
CA ASN A 97 6.52 -1.50 21.63
C ASN A 97 5.60 -2.33 20.71
N LYS A 98 4.49 -2.84 21.29
CA LYS A 98 3.48 -3.64 20.59
C LYS A 98 3.02 -2.98 19.28
N LYS A 99 2.67 -1.69 19.30
CA LYS A 99 2.16 -0.97 18.13
C LYS A 99 3.18 -0.89 17.00
N ILE A 100 4.45 -0.73 17.32
CA ILE A 100 5.55 -0.72 16.35
C ILE A 100 5.71 -2.10 15.71
N LEU A 101 5.76 -3.17 16.52
CA LEU A 101 5.87 -4.55 16.01
C LEU A 101 4.69 -4.92 15.12
N GLU A 102 3.46 -4.64 15.56
CA GLU A 102 2.27 -4.87 14.77
C GLU A 102 2.31 -4.11 13.43
N SER A 103 2.79 -2.87 13.42
CA SER A 103 2.93 -2.08 12.19
C SER A 103 4.02 -2.63 11.27
N LEU A 104 5.16 -3.08 11.80
CA LEU A 104 6.22 -3.73 11.03
C LEU A 104 5.75 -5.04 10.41
N ILE A 105 5.01 -5.88 11.15
CA ILE A 105 4.44 -7.14 10.65
C ILE A 105 3.45 -6.87 9.52
N ARG A 106 2.46 -5.99 9.75
CA ARG A 106 1.42 -5.63 8.77
C ARG A 106 2.02 -5.00 7.51
N ALA A 107 3.09 -4.23 7.65
CA ALA A 107 3.85 -3.65 6.54
C ALA A 107 4.72 -4.67 5.77
N GLY A 108 4.83 -5.91 6.24
CA GLY A 108 5.67 -6.94 5.63
C GLY A 108 7.17 -6.80 5.93
N ALA A 109 7.54 -5.96 6.89
CA ALA A 109 8.96 -5.75 7.23
C ALA A 109 9.63 -6.98 7.88
N LEU A 110 8.86 -7.98 8.28
CA LEU A 110 9.31 -9.26 8.83
C LEU A 110 9.09 -10.45 7.87
N ASP A 111 8.67 -10.24 6.62
CA ASP A 111 8.41 -11.34 5.64
C ASP A 111 9.66 -12.20 5.36
N TRP A 112 10.84 -11.72 5.69
CA TRP A 112 12.09 -12.48 5.61
C TRP A 112 12.13 -13.70 6.55
N THR A 113 11.29 -13.74 7.61
CA THR A 113 11.16 -14.91 8.49
C THR A 113 10.48 -16.09 7.81
N LEU A 114 9.80 -15.86 6.69
CA LEU A 114 8.96 -16.82 5.96
C LEU A 114 7.76 -17.34 6.75
N GLU A 115 7.47 -16.75 7.90
CA GLU A 115 6.28 -17.05 8.68
C GLU A 115 5.07 -16.21 8.20
N PRO A 116 3.83 -16.73 8.28
CA PRO A 116 2.64 -15.95 8.00
C PRO A 116 2.57 -14.70 8.89
N ARG A 117 2.22 -13.54 8.30
CA ARG A 117 2.09 -12.29 9.05
C ARG A 117 1.08 -12.41 10.20
N CYS A 118 -0.04 -13.14 9.98
CA CYS A 118 -1.03 -13.38 11.02
C CYS A 118 -0.44 -14.16 12.20
N ALA A 119 0.39 -15.18 11.97
CA ALA A 119 1.02 -15.95 13.03
C ALA A 119 2.00 -15.11 13.84
N LEU A 120 2.81 -14.27 13.19
CA LEU A 120 3.68 -13.32 13.87
C LEU A 120 2.86 -12.32 14.70
N PHE A 121 1.77 -11.80 14.15
CA PHE A 121 0.91 -10.81 14.80
C PHE A 121 0.27 -11.37 16.08
N GLU A 122 -0.24 -12.59 16.05
CA GLU A 122 -0.86 -13.24 17.21
C GLU A 122 0.14 -13.49 18.35
N ARG A 123 1.42 -13.67 18.03
CA ARG A 123 2.47 -13.94 19.01
C ARG A 123 3.15 -12.69 19.60
N VAL A 124 2.79 -11.48 19.13
CA VAL A 124 3.44 -10.23 19.59
C VAL A 124 3.41 -10.07 21.10
N ASP A 125 2.26 -10.30 21.74
CA ASP A 125 2.13 -10.17 23.20
C ASP A 125 2.99 -11.20 23.95
N LEU A 126 3.06 -12.42 23.44
CA LEU A 126 3.90 -13.47 24.02
C LEU A 126 5.40 -13.13 23.87
N ALA A 127 5.82 -12.66 22.72
CA ALA A 127 7.21 -12.28 22.46
C ALA A 127 7.65 -11.12 23.37
N LEU A 128 6.81 -10.09 23.51
CA LEU A 128 7.12 -8.95 24.39
C LEU A 128 7.14 -9.33 25.87
N SER A 129 6.21 -10.18 26.32
CA SER A 129 6.20 -10.64 27.72
C SER A 129 7.41 -11.51 28.04
N GLY A 130 7.79 -12.43 27.16
CA GLY A 130 8.99 -13.24 27.28
C GLY A 130 10.25 -12.40 27.35
N ALA A 131 10.41 -11.44 26.42
CA ALA A 131 11.53 -10.51 26.42
C ALA A 131 11.60 -9.65 27.70
N SER A 132 10.47 -9.18 28.23
CA SER A 132 10.43 -8.43 29.48
C SER A 132 10.96 -9.25 30.66
N GLN A 133 10.70 -10.54 30.70
CA GLN A 133 11.26 -11.43 31.73
C GLN A 133 12.78 -11.58 31.58
N VAL A 134 13.25 -11.82 30.34
CA VAL A 134 14.70 -11.91 30.04
C VAL A 134 15.44 -10.63 30.44
N HIS A 135 14.87 -9.46 30.15
CA HIS A 135 15.46 -8.17 30.54
C HIS A 135 15.52 -7.98 32.08
N LYS A 136 14.48 -8.41 32.79
CA LYS A 136 14.46 -8.36 34.27
C LYS A 136 15.52 -9.28 34.87
N ASP A 137 15.63 -10.51 34.36
CA ASP A 137 16.59 -11.49 34.87
C ASP A 137 18.03 -11.04 34.63
N LYS A 138 18.34 -10.44 33.47
CA LYS A 138 19.63 -9.80 33.19
C LYS A 138 19.92 -8.63 34.15
N ALA A 139 18.94 -7.78 34.45
CA ALA A 139 19.08 -6.65 35.35
C ALA A 139 19.31 -7.08 36.81
N LEU A 140 18.77 -8.23 37.23
CA LEU A 140 18.97 -8.81 38.58
C LEU A 140 20.25 -9.60 38.72
N GLY A 141 21.12 -9.66 37.70
CA GLY A 141 22.40 -10.39 37.75
C GLY A 141 22.24 -11.91 37.79
N GLN A 142 21.03 -12.46 37.58
CA GLN A 142 20.76 -13.89 37.61
C GLN A 142 21.02 -14.56 36.23
N GLY A 143 21.77 -13.92 35.36
CA GLY A 143 22.03 -14.32 33.99
C GLY A 143 22.85 -15.58 33.73
N ALA A 144 23.13 -16.42 34.74
CA ALA A 144 24.06 -17.54 34.58
C ALA A 144 23.44 -18.94 34.70
N LEU A 145 22.14 -19.09 34.98
CA LEU A 145 21.58 -20.42 35.20
C LEU A 145 20.58 -20.91 34.13
N PHE A 146 20.17 -20.08 33.18
CA PHE A 146 19.27 -20.48 32.08
C PHE A 146 19.81 -20.03 30.72
N ASP A 147 21.02 -20.48 30.38
CA ASP A 147 21.47 -20.58 28.98
C ASP A 147 20.84 -21.82 28.32
N MET A 148 19.58 -22.00 28.60
CA MET A 148 18.73 -22.89 27.80
C MET A 148 18.07 -22.01 26.74
N THR A 149 18.60 -22.10 25.52
CA THR A 149 17.86 -21.82 24.31
C THR A 149 16.42 -22.26 24.52
N PHE A 150 15.53 -21.31 24.81
CA PHE A 150 14.11 -21.55 24.61
C PHE A 150 13.94 -21.62 23.08
N GLU A 151 14.33 -22.74 22.49
CA GLU A 151 13.63 -23.20 21.29
C GLU A 151 12.19 -23.32 21.75
N ALA A 152 11.36 -22.37 21.34
CA ALA A 152 9.93 -22.51 21.45
C ALA A 152 9.62 -23.92 20.89
N PRO A 153 8.94 -24.78 21.64
CA PRO A 153 8.65 -26.11 21.15
C PRO A 153 8.03 -25.94 19.77
N ARG A 154 8.73 -26.42 18.74
CA ARG A 154 8.13 -26.58 17.43
C ARG A 154 7.05 -27.63 17.63
N VAL A 155 5.83 -27.19 17.93
CA VAL A 155 4.65 -28.06 18.00
C VAL A 155 4.48 -28.57 16.58
N LYS A 156 4.88 -29.81 16.37
CA LYS A 156 4.93 -30.46 15.06
C LYS A 156 3.57 -30.70 14.42
N ASP A 157 2.47 -30.30 15.05
CA ASP A 157 1.10 -30.59 14.61
C ASP A 157 0.10 -29.44 14.88
N GLU A 158 0.53 -28.18 14.97
CA GLU A 158 -0.43 -27.10 14.89
C GLU A 158 -0.96 -27.02 13.45
N PRO A 159 -2.28 -26.90 13.25
CA PRO A 159 -2.84 -26.69 11.92
C PRO A 159 -2.16 -25.45 11.35
N ALA A 160 -1.68 -25.56 10.10
CA ALA A 160 -1.00 -24.46 9.43
C ALA A 160 -1.84 -23.19 9.60
N VAL A 161 -1.32 -22.20 10.33
CA VAL A 161 -2.01 -20.92 10.53
C VAL A 161 -2.15 -20.32 9.14
N LEU A 162 -3.40 -20.18 8.68
CA LEU A 162 -3.68 -19.59 7.37
C LEU A 162 -3.31 -18.12 7.42
N GLU A 163 -2.49 -17.70 6.46
CA GLU A 163 -2.14 -16.29 6.30
C GLU A 163 -3.40 -15.41 6.11
N TRP A 164 -3.31 -14.13 6.48
CA TRP A 164 -4.35 -13.16 6.16
C TRP A 164 -4.68 -13.16 4.67
N SER A 165 -5.93 -12.84 4.35
CA SER A 165 -6.33 -12.74 2.95
C SER A 165 -5.43 -11.75 2.19
N LYS A 166 -5.30 -11.95 0.88
CA LYS A 166 -4.51 -11.05 0.04
C LYS A 166 -5.05 -9.62 0.13
N GLU A 167 -6.37 -9.47 0.19
CA GLU A 167 -7.06 -8.18 0.30
C GLU A 167 -6.71 -7.47 1.61
N GLN A 168 -6.67 -8.21 2.72
CA GLN A 168 -6.28 -7.65 4.03
C GLN A 168 -4.83 -7.18 4.01
N ARG A 169 -3.90 -7.99 3.51
CA ARG A 169 -2.48 -7.62 3.42
C ARG A 169 -2.28 -6.39 2.52
N MET A 170 -2.95 -6.34 1.37
CA MET A 170 -2.92 -5.17 0.50
C MET A 170 -3.49 -3.92 1.18
N GLY A 171 -4.59 -4.06 1.94
CA GLY A 171 -5.16 -2.98 2.72
C GLY A 171 -4.18 -2.44 3.77
N ASP A 172 -3.52 -3.33 4.51
CA ASP A 172 -2.52 -3.00 5.50
C ASP A 172 -1.29 -2.29 4.89
N GLU A 173 -0.78 -2.81 3.79
CA GLU A 173 0.33 -2.17 3.05
C GLU A 173 -0.06 -0.78 2.55
N LYS A 174 -1.24 -0.63 1.96
CA LYS A 174 -1.72 0.69 1.51
C LYS A 174 -1.86 1.68 2.66
N ASP A 175 -2.40 1.27 3.80
CA ASP A 175 -2.55 2.14 4.98
C ASP A 175 -1.20 2.53 5.59
N LEU A 176 -0.26 1.59 5.70
CA LEU A 176 1.01 1.79 6.40
C LEU A 176 2.13 2.34 5.50
N LEU A 177 2.12 2.01 4.21
CA LEU A 177 3.19 2.31 3.26
C LEU A 177 2.75 3.26 2.14
N GLY A 178 1.45 3.50 1.96
CA GLY A 178 0.92 4.26 0.84
C GLY A 178 0.93 3.52 -0.51
N ALA A 179 1.42 2.29 -0.56
CA ALA A 179 1.53 1.47 -1.77
C ALA A 179 1.26 -0.01 -1.48
N TYR A 180 1.11 -0.80 -2.55
CA TYR A 180 0.93 -2.25 -2.50
C TYR A 180 2.23 -2.95 -2.87
N PHE A 181 2.62 -3.98 -2.14
CA PHE A 181 3.80 -4.80 -2.41
C PHE A 181 3.46 -6.28 -2.65
N CYS A 182 2.46 -6.84 -1.94
CA CYS A 182 2.06 -8.24 -2.11
C CYS A 182 1.12 -8.48 -3.30
N GLY A 183 0.77 -7.45 -4.08
CA GLY A 183 -0.11 -7.49 -5.25
C GLY A 183 -0.88 -6.19 -5.42
N HIS A 184 -1.79 -6.16 -6.38
CA HIS A 184 -2.66 -5.00 -6.61
C HIS A 184 -4.13 -5.44 -6.59
N PRO A 185 -5.08 -4.66 -6.04
CA PRO A 185 -6.50 -5.02 -6.03
C PRO A 185 -7.06 -5.35 -7.42
N LEU A 186 -6.57 -4.64 -8.44
CA LEU A 186 -6.97 -4.85 -9.84
C LEU A 186 -6.34 -6.08 -10.52
N ASP A 187 -5.50 -6.87 -9.83
CA ASP A 187 -4.86 -8.05 -10.45
C ASP A 187 -5.90 -9.05 -10.99
N SER A 188 -7.02 -9.21 -10.30
CA SER A 188 -8.14 -10.05 -10.76
C SER A 188 -8.79 -9.55 -12.06
N MET A 189 -8.70 -8.26 -12.34
CA MET A 189 -9.24 -7.59 -13.51
C MET A 189 -8.20 -7.32 -14.61
N ARG A 190 -6.94 -7.70 -14.38
CA ARG A 190 -5.84 -7.44 -15.32
C ARG A 190 -6.16 -7.91 -16.74
N GLY A 191 -6.66 -9.14 -16.90
CA GLY A 191 -7.01 -9.68 -18.21
C GLY A 191 -8.10 -8.87 -18.95
N VAL A 192 -9.05 -8.29 -18.22
CA VAL A 192 -10.10 -7.42 -18.78
C VAL A 192 -9.51 -6.07 -19.17
N ILE A 193 -8.66 -5.51 -18.31
CA ILE A 193 -8.02 -4.20 -18.52
C ILE A 193 -7.04 -4.26 -19.70
N ASP A 194 -6.26 -5.32 -19.82
CA ASP A 194 -5.29 -5.48 -20.91
C ASP A 194 -5.94 -5.82 -22.25
N ALA A 195 -7.11 -6.46 -22.24
CA ALA A 195 -7.86 -6.78 -23.45
C ALA A 195 -8.54 -5.55 -24.10
N GLU A 196 -8.80 -4.51 -23.33
CA GLU A 196 -9.42 -3.27 -23.79
C GLU A 196 -8.40 -2.10 -23.73
N LYS A 197 -8.59 -1.13 -24.63
CA LYS A 197 -7.72 0.07 -24.68
C LYS A 197 -8.19 1.11 -23.68
N TYR A 198 -7.82 0.94 -22.42
CA TYR A 198 -8.05 1.95 -21.38
C TYR A 198 -6.93 2.98 -21.34
N THR A 199 -7.30 4.24 -21.13
CA THR A 199 -6.32 5.30 -20.81
C THR A 199 -5.81 5.08 -19.40
N ARG A 200 -4.52 4.92 -19.24
CA ARG A 200 -3.87 4.73 -17.92
C ARG A 200 -3.85 6.06 -17.17
N ILE A 201 -4.24 6.04 -15.91
CA ILE A 201 -4.34 7.24 -15.06
C ILE A 201 -3.00 7.98 -14.98
N GLY A 202 -1.89 7.28 -14.77
CA GLY A 202 -0.54 7.88 -14.69
C GLY A 202 -0.04 8.52 -15.99
N LEU A 203 -0.73 8.32 -17.12
CA LEU A 203 -0.39 8.97 -18.39
C LEU A 203 -1.26 10.19 -18.69
N ILE A 204 -2.31 10.46 -17.89
CA ILE A 204 -3.26 11.53 -18.18
C ILE A 204 -2.58 12.91 -18.18
N ASP A 205 -1.66 13.16 -17.26
CA ASP A 205 -0.93 14.43 -17.20
C ASP A 205 0.00 14.63 -18.39
N ALA A 206 0.43 13.57 -19.05
CA ALA A 206 1.30 13.61 -20.22
C ALA A 206 0.53 13.71 -21.57
N LEU A 207 -0.82 13.63 -21.56
CA LEU A 207 -1.62 13.73 -22.78
C LEU A 207 -1.45 15.09 -23.44
N GLU A 208 -1.27 15.10 -24.76
CA GLU A 208 -1.18 16.32 -25.54
C GLU A 208 -2.56 16.90 -25.86
N SER A 209 -2.63 18.19 -26.22
CA SER A 209 -3.90 18.91 -26.48
C SER A 209 -4.77 18.26 -27.57
N HIS A 210 -4.20 17.56 -28.54
CA HIS A 210 -4.95 16.83 -29.57
C HIS A 210 -5.57 15.54 -29.03
N GLU A 211 -4.94 14.89 -28.06
CA GLU A 211 -5.44 13.67 -27.40
C GLU A 211 -6.58 14.00 -26.44
N LEU A 212 -6.53 15.15 -25.75
CA LEU A 212 -7.58 15.60 -24.83
C LEU A 212 -8.96 15.73 -25.50
N LYS A 213 -8.99 15.96 -26.81
CA LYS A 213 -10.24 16.03 -27.60
C LYS A 213 -10.88 14.68 -27.88
N GLN A 214 -10.16 13.59 -27.60
CA GLN A 214 -10.67 12.24 -27.80
C GLN A 214 -11.54 11.81 -26.60
N LYS A 215 -12.34 10.75 -26.81
CA LYS A 215 -13.07 10.10 -25.71
C LYS A 215 -12.13 9.13 -25.00
N HIS A 216 -11.96 9.35 -23.71
CA HIS A 216 -11.15 8.50 -22.87
C HIS A 216 -12.01 7.47 -22.15
N GLN A 217 -11.51 6.26 -22.04
CA GLN A 217 -12.08 5.22 -21.22
C GLN A 217 -11.03 4.82 -20.17
N ILE A 218 -11.36 4.98 -18.90
CA ILE A 218 -10.48 4.73 -17.77
C ILE A 218 -11.07 3.57 -16.98
N ALA A 219 -10.26 2.56 -16.66
CA ALA A 219 -10.68 1.46 -15.78
C ALA A 219 -9.95 1.57 -14.46
N GLY A 220 -10.64 1.29 -13.36
CA GLY A 220 -10.03 1.34 -12.04
C GLY A 220 -10.94 0.86 -10.93
N MET A 221 -10.39 0.91 -9.72
CA MET A 221 -11.10 0.65 -8.48
C MET A 221 -11.53 1.97 -7.83
N VAL A 222 -12.75 2.03 -7.36
CA VAL A 222 -13.26 3.14 -6.55
C VAL A 222 -12.53 3.17 -5.21
N ARG A 223 -11.85 4.29 -4.90
CA ARG A 223 -11.18 4.51 -3.61
C ARG A 223 -12.06 5.27 -2.65
N SER A 224 -12.73 6.30 -3.15
CA SER A 224 -13.64 7.12 -2.36
C SER A 224 -14.67 7.78 -3.27
N VAL A 225 -15.82 8.10 -2.70
CA VAL A 225 -16.86 8.90 -3.33
C VAL A 225 -17.27 9.98 -2.35
N ILE A 226 -17.11 11.23 -2.75
CA ILE A 226 -17.44 12.39 -1.93
C ILE A 226 -18.65 13.08 -2.56
N PRO A 227 -19.86 12.88 -2.02
CA PRO A 227 -21.05 13.59 -2.48
C PRO A 227 -20.95 15.09 -2.17
N LYS A 228 -21.37 15.91 -3.10
CA LYS A 228 -21.43 17.37 -2.97
C LYS A 228 -22.75 17.93 -3.50
N ILE A 229 -23.07 19.15 -3.12
CA ILE A 229 -24.22 19.89 -3.62
C ILE A 229 -23.71 21.15 -4.31
N SER A 230 -24.14 21.34 -5.56
CA SER A 230 -23.80 22.53 -6.33
C SER A 230 -24.56 23.77 -5.81
N LYS A 231 -24.14 24.97 -6.19
CA LYS A 231 -24.87 26.23 -5.89
C LYS A 231 -26.31 26.23 -6.37
N ALA A 232 -26.62 25.43 -7.41
CA ALA A 232 -27.97 25.26 -7.93
C ALA A 232 -28.78 24.15 -7.24
N GLY A 233 -28.32 23.61 -6.11
CA GLY A 233 -28.97 22.57 -5.34
C GLY A 233 -28.88 21.15 -5.94
N ARG A 234 -28.14 20.97 -7.04
CA ARG A 234 -28.00 19.64 -7.66
C ARG A 234 -26.91 18.82 -7.00
N LYS A 235 -27.19 17.55 -6.76
CA LYS A 235 -26.20 16.59 -6.22
C LYS A 235 -25.20 16.23 -7.30
N PHE A 236 -23.92 16.17 -6.95
CA PHE A 236 -22.84 15.64 -7.77
C PHE A 236 -21.82 14.95 -6.87
N ALA A 237 -20.84 14.24 -7.40
CA ALA A 237 -19.82 13.60 -6.59
C ALA A 237 -18.43 13.78 -7.20
N ILE A 238 -17.41 13.72 -6.33
CA ILE A 238 -16.02 13.52 -6.70
C ILE A 238 -15.70 12.06 -6.40
N LEU A 239 -15.39 11.31 -7.45
CA LEU A 239 -14.95 9.92 -7.40
C LEU A 239 -13.43 9.88 -7.46
N THR A 240 -12.77 9.29 -6.46
CA THR A 240 -11.36 8.93 -6.61
C THR A 240 -11.24 7.53 -7.20
N LEU A 241 -10.67 7.44 -8.38
CA LEU A 241 -10.44 6.21 -9.11
C LEU A 241 -8.95 5.86 -9.10
N GLU A 242 -8.60 4.61 -8.85
CA GLU A 242 -7.22 4.11 -8.82
C GLU A 242 -7.04 2.98 -9.82
N ASP A 243 -5.97 3.05 -10.63
CA ASP A 243 -5.52 1.96 -11.50
C ASP A 243 -4.11 1.50 -11.11
N PHE A 244 -3.46 0.64 -11.93
CA PHE A 244 -2.08 0.18 -11.68
C PHE A 244 -1.02 1.29 -11.74
N THR A 245 -1.37 2.46 -12.28
CA THR A 245 -0.43 3.51 -12.63
C THR A 245 -0.63 4.78 -11.81
N GLY A 246 -1.77 4.91 -11.13
CA GLY A 246 -2.05 6.08 -10.34
C GLY A 246 -3.48 6.17 -9.83
N SER A 247 -3.78 7.30 -9.20
CA SER A 247 -5.13 7.67 -8.79
C SER A 247 -5.48 9.06 -9.34
N ILE A 248 -6.78 9.26 -9.64
CA ILE A 248 -7.28 10.51 -10.19
C ILE A 248 -8.67 10.82 -9.64
N GLU A 249 -8.97 12.10 -9.47
CA GLU A 249 -10.31 12.57 -9.18
C GLU A 249 -11.13 12.72 -10.46
N VAL A 250 -12.30 12.10 -10.46
CA VAL A 250 -13.26 12.14 -11.56
C VAL A 250 -14.52 12.82 -11.10
N LEU A 251 -14.93 13.88 -11.78
CA LEU A 251 -16.17 14.60 -11.50
C LEU A 251 -17.36 13.88 -12.09
N LEU A 252 -18.32 13.53 -11.25
CA LEU A 252 -19.60 12.91 -11.63
C LEU A 252 -20.70 13.96 -11.49
N TRP A 253 -21.15 14.56 -12.60
CA TRP A 253 -22.29 15.46 -12.59
C TRP A 253 -23.59 14.71 -12.26
N SER A 254 -24.64 15.44 -11.85
CA SER A 254 -25.88 14.90 -11.29
C SER A 254 -26.42 13.68 -12.04
N ASP A 255 -26.59 13.80 -13.35
CA ASP A 255 -27.19 12.72 -14.17
C ASP A 255 -26.33 11.46 -14.23
N VAL A 256 -24.99 11.63 -14.22
CA VAL A 256 -24.02 10.52 -14.21
C VAL A 256 -23.94 9.91 -12.82
N TYR A 257 -23.95 10.76 -11.77
CA TYR A 257 -23.90 10.30 -10.39
C TYR A 257 -25.12 9.48 -9.98
N GLU A 258 -26.33 9.95 -10.32
CA GLU A 258 -27.58 9.22 -10.06
C GLU A 258 -27.60 7.84 -10.73
N LYS A 259 -27.21 7.78 -12.02
CA LYS A 259 -27.11 6.51 -12.76
C LYS A 259 -26.03 5.58 -12.17
N ALA A 260 -24.92 6.13 -11.72
CA ALA A 260 -23.85 5.33 -11.12
C ALA A 260 -24.25 4.74 -9.76
N LEU A 261 -25.11 5.39 -8.99
CA LEU A 261 -25.67 4.83 -7.75
C LEU A 261 -26.63 3.65 -7.99
N GLU A 262 -27.31 3.61 -9.15
CA GLU A 262 -28.21 2.52 -9.57
C GLU A 262 -27.45 1.34 -10.20
N MET A 263 -26.14 1.46 -10.40
CA MET A 263 -25.30 0.42 -10.98
C MET A 263 -25.24 -0.83 -10.08
N GLU A 264 -25.16 -2.01 -10.69
CA GLU A 264 -24.92 -3.24 -9.94
C GLU A 264 -23.60 -3.15 -9.15
N GLY A 265 -23.67 -3.37 -7.82
CA GLY A 265 -22.56 -3.16 -6.88
C GLY A 265 -22.44 -1.72 -6.36
N GLY A 266 -23.26 -0.78 -6.85
CA GLY A 266 -23.25 0.61 -6.40
C GLY A 266 -21.95 1.35 -6.76
N LEU A 267 -21.71 2.46 -6.07
CA LEU A 267 -20.50 3.27 -6.22
C LEU A 267 -19.79 3.35 -4.85
N GLU A 268 -19.34 2.20 -4.37
CA GLU A 268 -18.68 2.09 -3.06
C GLU A 268 -17.16 1.83 -3.20
N PRO A 269 -16.35 2.17 -2.19
CA PRO A 269 -14.94 1.81 -2.18
C PRO A 269 -14.72 0.29 -2.40
N GLY A 270 -13.77 -0.06 -3.27
CA GLY A 270 -13.48 -1.44 -3.64
C GLY A 270 -14.19 -1.94 -4.89
N VAL A 271 -15.21 -1.23 -5.39
CA VAL A 271 -15.90 -1.59 -6.64
C VAL A 271 -15.03 -1.28 -7.85
N PHE A 272 -15.00 -2.18 -8.82
CA PHE A 272 -14.27 -1.99 -10.09
C PHE A 272 -15.19 -1.41 -11.17
N VAL A 273 -14.76 -0.29 -11.74
CA VAL A 273 -15.56 0.45 -12.73
C VAL A 273 -14.75 0.80 -13.96
N SER A 274 -15.48 1.00 -15.05
CA SER A 274 -15.02 1.61 -16.29
C SER A 274 -15.71 2.96 -16.45
N VAL A 275 -14.96 4.02 -16.61
CA VAL A 275 -15.44 5.39 -16.72
C VAL A 275 -15.15 5.91 -18.12
N ARG A 276 -16.19 6.31 -18.85
CA ARG A 276 -16.02 7.15 -20.05
C ARG A 276 -15.94 8.59 -19.61
N ALA A 277 -14.88 9.27 -20.00
CA ALA A 277 -14.59 10.59 -19.49
C ALA A 277 -14.13 11.56 -20.60
N ASN A 278 -14.41 12.83 -20.36
CA ASN A 278 -13.76 13.94 -21.02
C ASN A 278 -12.64 14.46 -20.11
N ILE A 279 -11.49 14.70 -20.69
CA ILE A 279 -10.34 15.30 -20.01
C ILE A 279 -10.19 16.72 -20.55
N ARG A 280 -10.03 17.68 -19.65
CA ARG A 280 -9.82 19.09 -20.00
C ARG A 280 -8.61 19.61 -19.24
N GLU A 281 -7.85 20.43 -19.91
CA GLU A 281 -6.74 21.19 -19.32
C GLU A 281 -7.25 22.58 -18.91
N ASP A 282 -6.85 23.01 -17.73
CA ASP A 282 -7.11 24.37 -17.26
C ASP A 282 -6.07 25.31 -17.87
N ASP A 283 -6.52 26.33 -18.58
CA ASP A 283 -5.66 27.28 -19.34
C ASP A 283 -4.67 28.05 -18.45
N ARG A 284 -4.90 28.12 -17.12
CA ARG A 284 -4.07 28.91 -16.19
C ARG A 284 -3.08 28.04 -15.43
N THR A 285 -3.48 26.83 -15.07
CA THR A 285 -2.69 25.95 -14.19
C THR A 285 -2.08 24.78 -14.92
N SER A 286 -2.48 24.54 -16.17
CA SER A 286 -2.18 23.33 -16.95
C SER A 286 -2.61 22.01 -16.23
N ALA A 287 -3.38 22.13 -15.15
CA ALA A 287 -3.91 20.98 -14.45
C ALA A 287 -5.02 20.32 -15.28
N LYS A 288 -5.01 18.99 -15.34
CA LYS A 288 -6.02 18.24 -16.06
C LYS A 288 -7.17 17.84 -15.15
N SER A 289 -8.38 18.12 -15.59
CA SER A 289 -9.62 17.75 -14.92
C SER A 289 -10.34 16.68 -15.71
N VAL A 290 -10.89 15.67 -15.00
CA VAL A 290 -11.58 14.54 -15.60
C VAL A 290 -13.06 14.59 -15.21
N ALA A 291 -13.94 14.63 -16.20
CA ALA A 291 -15.38 14.60 -15.98
C ALA A 291 -16.00 13.37 -16.65
N ALA A 292 -16.71 12.56 -15.88
CA ALA A 292 -17.36 11.36 -16.39
C ALA A 292 -18.55 11.68 -17.28
N GLN A 293 -18.68 10.92 -18.36
CA GLN A 293 -19.88 10.84 -19.20
C GLN A 293 -20.74 9.62 -18.83
N SER A 294 -20.12 8.52 -18.45
CA SER A 294 -20.77 7.34 -17.87
C SER A 294 -19.82 6.58 -16.96
N VAL A 295 -20.40 5.84 -16.02
CA VAL A 295 -19.72 4.87 -15.16
C VAL A 295 -20.44 3.55 -15.35
N ASP A 296 -19.69 2.50 -15.65
CA ASP A 296 -20.20 1.15 -15.90
C ASP A 296 -19.37 0.15 -15.06
N PRO A 297 -19.94 -1.00 -14.59
CA PRO A 297 -19.15 -2.03 -13.93
C PRO A 297 -18.05 -2.56 -14.84
N LEU A 298 -16.84 -2.73 -14.32
CA LEU A 298 -15.73 -3.31 -15.07
C LEU A 298 -15.96 -4.81 -15.25
N GLY A 299 -15.87 -5.32 -16.48
CA GLY A 299 -16.14 -6.71 -16.81
C GLY A 299 -17.64 -7.08 -16.91
N GLY A 300 -18.55 -6.14 -16.65
CA GLY A 300 -19.98 -6.33 -16.86
C GLY A 300 -20.31 -6.50 -18.35
N ARG A 301 -21.18 -7.43 -18.68
CA ARG A 301 -21.66 -7.58 -20.07
C ARG A 301 -22.30 -6.25 -20.50
N ARG A 302 -21.73 -5.61 -21.51
CA ARG A 302 -22.36 -4.45 -22.16
C ARG A 302 -23.80 -4.85 -22.53
N ARG A 303 -24.80 -4.27 -21.87
CA ARG A 303 -26.17 -4.30 -22.41
C ARG A 303 -26.06 -3.65 -23.78
N LYS A 304 -26.17 -4.46 -24.85
CA LYS A 304 -26.39 -3.94 -26.20
C LYS A 304 -27.62 -3.04 -26.09
N SER A 305 -27.45 -1.73 -26.27
CA SER A 305 -28.60 -0.86 -26.53
C SER A 305 -29.34 -1.47 -27.73
N LYS A 306 -30.55 -1.93 -27.51
CA LYS A 306 -31.46 -2.18 -28.64
C LYS A 306 -31.59 -0.84 -29.36
N ALA A 307 -30.94 -0.73 -30.51
CA ALA A 307 -31.33 0.25 -31.50
C ALA A 307 -32.78 -0.06 -31.81
N GLY A 308 -33.65 0.87 -31.44
CA GLY A 308 -35.05 0.79 -31.79
C GLY A 308 -35.21 0.83 -33.32
N ASP A 309 -36.07 -0.01 -33.77
CA ASP A 309 -36.72 0.14 -35.07
C ASP A 309 -37.44 1.47 -35.17
#